data_b024ed37dd78b0cad30207f413385c8f
#
_entry.id   b024ed37dd78b0cad30207f413385c8f
#
_cell.length_a   1.000
_cell.length_b   1.000
_cell.length_c   1.000
_cell.angle_alpha   90.00
_cell.angle_beta   90.00
_cell.angle_gamma   90.00
#
_symmetry.space_group_name_H-M   'P 1'
#
loop_
_entity.id
_entity.type
_entity.pdbx_description
1 polymer ?
#
loop_
_entity_poly.entity_id
_entity_poly.type
_entity_poly.pdbx_seq_one_letter_code
_entity_poly.pdbx_strand_id
1 'polypeptide(L)'
;MTARILIIEDEALVAMELRLVLEDLGHEVAGVVADAASARRLVRETDIDLALVDIHLSDGPTGVALGRELGQEMGVSVLFMTANPGMVREGVAGTIGVLSKPTEERAVQTAVDYALRRRHGEPVQYAPPELQLFG
;
A
#
# COMPACT_ATOMS: atom_id res chain seq x y z
N MET A 1 -16.20 7.50 -1.67
CA MET A 1 -15.63 6.52 -0.72
C MET A 1 -14.42 7.13 -0.05
N THR A 2 -14.45 7.30 1.26
CA THR A 2 -13.31 7.82 2.04
C THR A 2 -12.69 6.68 2.81
N ALA A 3 -11.38 6.51 2.65
CA ALA A 3 -10.64 5.46 3.34
C ALA A 3 -9.53 6.06 4.20
N ARG A 4 -9.11 5.32 5.21
CA ARG A 4 -7.95 5.67 6.03
C ARG A 4 -6.75 4.88 5.53
N ILE A 5 -5.76 5.60 5.05
CA ILE A 5 -4.62 5.01 4.36
C ILE A 5 -3.33 5.30 5.12
N LEU A 6 -2.51 4.26 5.28
CA LEU A 6 -1.19 4.35 5.89
C LEU A 6 -0.14 4.29 4.79
N ILE A 7 0.79 5.25 4.81
CA ILE A 7 1.93 5.26 3.90
C ILE A 7 3.16 4.77 4.66
N ILE A 8 3.77 3.70 4.16
CA ILE A 8 4.97 3.10 4.75
C ILE A 8 6.10 3.25 3.74
N GLU A 9 6.88 4.32 3.89
CA GLU A 9 7.88 4.76 2.92
C GLU A 9 8.95 5.57 3.64
N ASP A 10 10.22 5.22 3.43
CA ASP A 10 11.33 5.92 4.09
C ASP A 10 11.86 7.13 3.32
N GLU A 11 11.50 7.28 2.05
CA GLU A 11 11.86 8.46 1.27
C GLU A 11 10.81 9.56 1.47
N ALA A 12 11.18 10.63 2.16
CA ALA A 12 10.25 11.68 2.55
C ALA A 12 9.54 12.33 1.34
N LEU A 13 10.26 12.54 0.24
CA LEU A 13 9.67 13.16 -0.95
C LEU A 13 8.62 12.25 -1.59
N VAL A 14 8.90 10.96 -1.71
CA VAL A 14 7.96 9.99 -2.27
C VAL A 14 6.71 9.92 -1.38
N ALA A 15 6.90 9.87 -0.07
CA ALA A 15 5.78 9.84 0.89
C ALA A 15 4.91 11.09 0.77
N MET A 16 5.52 12.26 0.61
CA MET A 16 4.80 13.53 0.45
C MET A 16 3.97 13.52 -0.83
N GLU A 17 4.54 13.07 -1.94
CA GLU A 17 3.82 12.99 -3.21
C GLU A 17 2.62 12.05 -3.12
N LEU A 18 2.80 10.89 -2.50
CA LEU A 18 1.71 9.95 -2.28
C LEU A 18 0.61 10.56 -1.42
N ARG A 19 1.00 11.25 -0.36
CA ARG A 19 0.04 11.91 0.53
C ARG A 19 -0.84 12.90 -0.23
N LEU A 20 -0.23 13.72 -1.08
CA LEU A 20 -0.98 14.70 -1.88
C LEU A 20 -1.97 14.03 -2.82
N VAL A 21 -1.55 12.96 -3.49
CA VAL A 21 -2.43 12.20 -4.40
C VAL A 21 -3.63 11.63 -3.63
N LEU A 22 -3.38 11.01 -2.49
CA LEU A 22 -4.44 10.38 -1.69
C LEU A 22 -5.41 11.40 -1.11
N GLU A 23 -4.90 12.54 -0.64
CA GLU A 23 -5.75 13.61 -0.11
C GLU A 23 -6.60 14.24 -1.21
N ASP A 24 -6.04 14.41 -2.42
CA ASP A 24 -6.80 14.88 -3.57
C ASP A 24 -7.94 13.94 -3.95
N LEU A 25 -7.78 12.65 -3.71
CA LEU A 25 -8.84 11.66 -3.94
C LEU A 25 -9.92 11.67 -2.84
N GLY A 26 -9.73 12.46 -1.79
CA GLY A 26 -10.65 12.55 -0.68
C GLY A 26 -10.41 11.53 0.43
N HIS A 27 -9.26 10.85 0.42
CA HIS A 27 -8.92 9.89 1.48
C HIS A 27 -8.18 10.58 2.62
N GLU A 28 -8.24 9.96 3.80
CA GLU A 28 -7.48 10.40 4.97
C GLU A 28 -6.16 9.65 5.03
N VAL A 29 -5.05 10.37 5.10
CA VAL A 29 -3.75 9.75 5.36
C VAL A 29 -3.58 9.67 6.87
N ALA A 30 -3.71 8.47 7.42
CA ALA A 30 -3.66 8.25 8.86
C ALA A 30 -2.24 8.43 9.42
N GLY A 31 -1.23 8.24 8.58
CA GLY A 31 0.15 8.45 8.98
C GLY A 31 1.12 8.13 7.86
N VAL A 32 2.35 8.60 8.05
CA VAL A 32 3.49 8.29 7.20
C VAL A 32 4.57 7.77 8.13
N VAL A 33 5.01 6.53 7.92
CA VAL A 33 6.03 5.90 8.74
C VAL A 33 7.14 5.32 7.86
N ALA A 34 8.34 5.18 8.42
CA ALA A 34 9.52 4.81 7.65
C ALA A 34 10.04 3.40 7.98
N ASP A 35 9.44 2.72 8.93
CA ASP A 35 9.90 1.41 9.39
C ASP A 35 8.73 0.51 9.81
N ALA A 36 9.02 -0.78 9.92
CA ALA A 36 8.00 -1.78 10.23
C ALA A 36 7.45 -1.64 11.66
N ALA A 37 8.29 -1.31 12.63
CA ALA A 37 7.86 -1.19 14.02
C ALA A 37 6.84 -0.06 14.20
N SER A 38 7.10 1.10 13.58
CA SER A 38 6.19 2.24 13.62
C SER A 38 4.86 1.91 12.94
N ALA A 39 4.92 1.17 11.82
CA ALA A 39 3.71 0.75 11.10
C ALA A 39 2.85 -0.15 11.96
N ARG A 40 3.43 -1.14 12.62
CA ARG A 40 2.70 -2.06 13.50
C ARG A 40 2.02 -1.33 14.64
N ARG A 41 2.74 -0.37 15.24
CA ARG A 41 2.18 0.43 16.33
C ARG A 41 0.97 1.22 15.88
N LEU A 42 1.09 1.90 14.75
CA LEU A 42 0.00 2.73 14.24
C LEU A 42 -1.24 1.91 13.90
N VAL A 43 -1.05 0.73 13.29
CA VAL A 43 -2.17 -0.15 12.93
C VAL A 43 -2.89 -0.68 14.17
N ARG A 44 -2.17 -0.88 15.28
CA ARG A 44 -2.80 -1.30 16.54
C ARG A 44 -3.61 -0.20 17.20
N GLU A 45 -3.22 1.05 16.99
CA GLU A 45 -3.84 2.21 17.64
C GLU A 45 -4.92 2.88 16.80
N THR A 46 -4.95 2.61 15.50
CA THR A 46 -5.78 3.33 14.53
C THR A 46 -6.31 2.36 13.49
N ASP A 47 -7.58 2.51 13.12
CA ASP A 47 -8.17 1.70 12.06
C ASP A 47 -7.59 2.13 10.71
N ILE A 48 -7.04 1.17 9.97
CA ILE A 48 -6.45 1.40 8.66
C ILE A 48 -7.17 0.51 7.63
N ASP A 49 -7.60 1.10 6.53
CA ASP A 49 -8.24 0.36 5.44
C ASP A 49 -7.23 -0.19 4.44
N LEU A 50 -6.23 0.63 4.11
CA LEU A 50 -5.25 0.31 3.08
C LEU A 50 -3.87 0.80 3.51
N ALA A 51 -2.85 -0.01 3.27
CA ALA A 51 -1.46 0.39 3.45
C ALA A 51 -0.74 0.34 2.10
N LEU A 52 0.01 1.41 1.80
CA LEU A 52 0.95 1.44 0.68
C LEU A 52 2.33 1.19 1.26
N VAL A 53 2.95 0.09 0.88
CA VAL A 53 4.15 -0.41 1.55
C VAL A 53 5.33 -0.47 0.59
N ASP A 54 6.40 0.28 0.90
CA ASP A 54 7.68 0.10 0.24
C ASP A 54 8.35 -1.16 0.79
N ILE A 55 9.00 -1.92 -0.07
CA ILE A 55 9.68 -3.15 0.34
C ILE A 55 10.94 -2.84 1.16
N HIS A 56 11.70 -1.83 0.74
CA HIS A 56 12.92 -1.42 1.45
C HIS A 56 12.62 -0.21 2.34
N LEU A 57 12.72 -0.41 3.64
CA LEU A 57 12.41 0.60 4.65
C LEU A 57 13.67 0.97 5.42
N SER A 58 13.56 1.91 6.35
CA SER A 58 14.74 2.39 7.11
C SER A 58 15.35 1.29 7.99
N ASP A 59 14.59 0.27 8.37
CA ASP A 59 15.07 -0.87 9.14
C ASP A 59 15.44 -2.08 8.27
N GLY A 60 15.55 -1.90 6.96
CA GLY A 60 15.99 -2.92 6.02
C GLY A 60 14.89 -3.41 5.08
N PRO A 61 15.06 -4.59 4.44
CA PRO A 61 14.07 -5.12 3.51
C PRO A 61 12.90 -5.77 4.25
N THR A 62 12.28 -5.04 5.16
CA THR A 62 11.24 -5.53 6.08
C THR A 62 9.83 -5.40 5.54
N GLY A 63 9.67 -4.70 4.41
CA GLY A 63 8.33 -4.38 3.87
C GLY A 63 7.52 -5.60 3.48
N VAL A 64 8.15 -6.64 2.94
CA VAL A 64 7.43 -7.85 2.50
C VAL A 64 6.80 -8.57 3.69
N ALA A 65 7.58 -8.84 4.73
CA ALA A 65 7.07 -9.50 5.93
C ALA A 65 5.99 -8.66 6.61
N LEU A 66 6.21 -7.35 6.66
CA LEU A 66 5.24 -6.42 7.23
C LEU A 66 3.92 -6.45 6.45
N GLY A 67 3.99 -6.40 5.13
CA GLY A 67 2.78 -6.44 4.28
C GLY A 67 1.98 -7.72 4.49
N ARG A 68 2.67 -8.86 4.57
CA ARG A 68 2.02 -10.13 4.86
C ARG A 68 1.32 -10.11 6.22
N GLU A 69 1.99 -9.62 7.24
CA GLU A 69 1.43 -9.51 8.58
C GLU A 69 0.19 -8.60 8.60
N LEU A 70 0.28 -7.43 7.98
CA LEU A 70 -0.84 -6.49 7.91
C LEU A 70 -2.04 -7.11 7.19
N GLY A 71 -1.79 -7.79 6.09
CA GLY A 71 -2.86 -8.39 5.30
C GLY A 71 -3.49 -9.61 5.93
N GLN A 72 -2.68 -10.52 6.46
CA GLN A 72 -3.17 -11.79 7.00
C GLN A 72 -3.65 -11.70 8.43
N GLU A 73 -3.00 -10.89 9.27
CA GLU A 73 -3.25 -10.88 10.70
C GLU A 73 -4.00 -9.67 11.19
N MET A 74 -3.92 -8.54 10.48
CA MET A 74 -4.46 -7.27 10.97
C MET A 74 -5.60 -6.72 10.13
N GLY A 75 -6.01 -7.43 9.07
CA GLY A 75 -7.17 -7.05 8.28
C GLY A 75 -7.00 -5.81 7.42
N VAL A 76 -5.76 -5.43 7.12
CA VAL A 76 -5.45 -4.26 6.30
C VAL A 76 -5.25 -4.70 4.85
N SER A 77 -5.85 -3.99 3.91
CA SER A 77 -5.54 -4.21 2.48
C SER A 77 -4.16 -3.64 2.18
N VAL A 78 -3.33 -4.36 1.41
CA VAL A 78 -1.93 -3.99 1.18
C VAL A 78 -1.61 -3.94 -0.29
N LEU A 79 -1.01 -2.81 -0.71
CA LEU A 79 -0.38 -2.66 -2.01
C LEU A 79 1.10 -2.36 -1.79
N PHE A 80 1.97 -3.11 -2.44
CA PHE A 80 3.40 -2.83 -2.41
C PHE A 80 3.79 -1.82 -3.48
N MET A 81 4.85 -1.08 -3.23
CA MET A 81 5.51 -0.22 -4.21
C MET A 81 7.00 -0.47 -4.11
N THR A 82 7.65 -0.69 -5.26
CA THR A 82 9.07 -0.99 -5.26
C THR A 82 9.70 -0.65 -6.60
N ALA A 83 10.98 -0.27 -6.58
CA ALA A 83 11.79 -0.13 -7.79
C ALA A 83 12.17 -1.51 -8.35
N ASN A 84 11.98 -2.57 -7.57
CA ASN A 84 12.39 -3.92 -7.95
C ASN A 84 11.23 -4.92 -7.76
N PRO A 85 10.21 -4.88 -8.63
CA PRO A 85 9.03 -5.74 -8.47
C PRO A 85 9.33 -7.23 -8.59
N GLY A 86 10.48 -7.60 -9.13
CA GLY A 86 10.90 -9.00 -9.20
C GLY A 86 11.04 -9.67 -7.84
N MET A 87 11.26 -8.89 -6.77
CA MET A 87 11.39 -9.42 -5.42
C MET A 87 10.08 -10.02 -4.89
N VAL A 88 8.95 -9.62 -5.45
CA VAL A 88 7.63 -10.09 -5.03
C VAL A 88 6.85 -10.74 -6.18
N ARG A 89 7.56 -11.16 -7.22
CA ARG A 89 6.95 -11.72 -8.42
C ARG A 89 6.04 -12.91 -8.14
N GLU A 90 6.38 -13.72 -7.15
CA GLU A 90 5.59 -14.90 -6.79
C GLU A 90 4.37 -14.56 -5.92
N GLY A 91 4.22 -13.30 -5.58
CA GLY A 91 3.14 -12.84 -4.72
C GLY A 91 3.49 -12.88 -3.25
N VAL A 92 2.67 -12.21 -2.45
CA VAL A 92 2.77 -12.18 -1.00
C VAL A 92 1.39 -12.47 -0.44
N ALA A 93 1.27 -13.54 0.34
CA ALA A 93 -0.01 -13.97 0.88
C ALA A 93 -0.70 -12.85 1.69
N GLY A 94 -1.99 -12.68 1.48
CA GLY A 94 -2.78 -11.67 2.18
C GLY A 94 -2.70 -10.27 1.61
N THR A 95 -1.94 -10.07 0.52
CA THR A 95 -1.79 -8.75 -0.11
C THR A 95 -2.37 -8.75 -1.52
N ILE A 96 -2.56 -7.55 -2.08
CA ILE A 96 -3.29 -7.40 -3.35
C ILE A 96 -2.35 -7.42 -4.55
N GLY A 97 -1.25 -6.69 -4.50
CA GLY A 97 -0.35 -6.60 -5.65
C GLY A 97 0.76 -5.59 -5.44
N VAL A 98 1.47 -5.27 -6.52
CA VAL A 98 2.63 -4.39 -6.49
C VAL A 98 2.62 -3.40 -7.65
N LEU A 99 2.98 -2.15 -7.33
CA LEU A 99 3.26 -1.09 -8.31
C LEU A 99 4.76 -0.90 -8.43
N SER A 100 5.25 -0.75 -9.66
CA SER A 100 6.67 -0.47 -9.91
C SER A 100 6.95 1.02 -9.76
N LYS A 101 8.03 1.36 -9.06
CA LYS A 101 8.51 2.75 -8.96
C LYS A 101 9.37 3.09 -10.19
N PRO A 102 9.38 4.34 -10.64
CA PRO A 102 8.57 5.45 -10.15
C PRO A 102 7.10 5.28 -10.55
N THR A 103 6.20 5.57 -9.61
CA THR A 103 4.77 5.44 -9.86
C THR A 103 4.19 6.78 -10.31
N GLU A 104 3.43 6.73 -11.40
CA GLU A 104 2.71 7.91 -11.86
C GLU A 104 1.47 8.12 -10.97
N GLU A 105 1.06 9.36 -10.83
CA GLU A 105 -0.12 9.73 -10.06
C GLU A 105 -1.35 8.92 -10.46
N ARG A 106 -1.59 8.80 -11.77
CA ARG A 106 -2.72 8.05 -12.29
C ARG A 106 -2.67 6.57 -11.88
N ALA A 107 -1.48 5.97 -11.91
CA ALA A 107 -1.32 4.57 -11.52
C ALA A 107 -1.65 4.37 -10.04
N VAL A 108 -1.23 5.29 -9.20
CA VAL A 108 -1.58 5.25 -7.76
C VAL A 108 -3.08 5.40 -7.58
N GLN A 109 -3.70 6.37 -8.24
CA GLN A 109 -5.14 6.62 -8.14
C GLN A 109 -5.95 5.37 -8.52
N THR A 110 -5.64 4.77 -9.66
CA THR A 110 -6.40 3.63 -10.14
C THR A 110 -6.14 2.37 -9.31
N ALA A 111 -4.92 2.18 -8.83
CA ALA A 111 -4.59 1.04 -7.98
C ALA A 111 -5.27 1.14 -6.61
N VAL A 112 -5.28 2.33 -6.02
CA VAL A 112 -5.95 2.57 -4.74
C VAL A 112 -7.45 2.35 -4.88
N ASP A 113 -8.06 2.88 -5.93
CA ASP A 113 -9.49 2.69 -6.19
C ASP A 113 -9.81 1.19 -6.34
N TYR A 114 -9.00 0.46 -7.11
CA TYR A 114 -9.15 -0.97 -7.28
C TYR A 114 -9.09 -1.70 -5.93
N ALA A 115 -8.08 -1.41 -5.13
CA ALA A 115 -7.89 -2.06 -3.84
C ALA A 115 -9.06 -1.82 -2.88
N LEU A 116 -9.55 -0.59 -2.84
CA LEU A 116 -10.66 -0.24 -1.94
C LEU A 116 -11.98 -0.85 -2.40
N ARG A 117 -12.26 -0.89 -3.70
CA ARG A 117 -13.45 -1.57 -4.22
C ARG A 117 -13.42 -3.06 -3.90
N ARG A 118 -12.27 -3.70 -4.10
CA ARG A 118 -12.07 -5.10 -3.75
C ARG A 118 -12.27 -5.34 -2.26
N ARG A 119 -11.77 -4.46 -1.42
CA ARG A 119 -11.94 -4.53 0.03
C ARG A 119 -13.41 -4.49 0.44
N HIS A 120 -14.21 -3.67 -0.25
CA HIS A 120 -15.63 -3.51 0.05
C HIS A 120 -16.51 -4.54 -0.66
N GLY A 121 -15.92 -5.49 -1.37
CA GLY A 121 -16.67 -6.53 -2.06
C GLY A 121 -17.40 -6.04 -3.30
N GLU A 122 -17.06 -4.88 -3.83
CA GLU A 122 -17.65 -4.36 -5.06
C GLU A 122 -17.09 -5.09 -6.27
N PRO A 123 -17.89 -5.28 -7.33
CA PRO A 123 -17.41 -5.90 -8.55
C PRO A 123 -16.29 -5.06 -9.17
N VAL A 124 -15.17 -5.72 -9.49
CA VAL A 124 -14.05 -5.06 -10.15
C VAL A 124 -13.75 -5.84 -11.42
N GLN A 125 -13.91 -5.18 -12.56
CA GLN A 125 -13.81 -5.85 -13.85
C GLN A 125 -12.37 -6.10 -14.28
N TYR A 126 -11.48 -5.14 -13.99
CA TYR A 126 -10.06 -5.27 -14.35
C TYR A 126 -9.21 -4.33 -13.47
N ALA A 127 -7.96 -4.74 -13.26
CA ALA A 127 -6.98 -3.92 -12.57
C ALA A 127 -6.29 -2.97 -13.56
N PRO A 128 -5.74 -1.84 -13.08
CA PRO A 128 -4.93 -0.99 -13.93
C PRO A 128 -3.70 -1.76 -14.43
N PRO A 129 -3.25 -1.48 -15.67
CA PRO A 129 -2.11 -2.24 -16.24
C PRO A 129 -0.81 -2.10 -15.46
N GLU A 130 -0.64 -1.01 -14.73
CA GLU A 130 0.56 -0.77 -13.92
C GLU A 130 0.58 -1.59 -12.63
N LEU A 131 -0.55 -2.15 -12.23
CA LEU A 131 -0.66 -2.96 -11.02
C LEU A 131 -0.52 -4.43 -11.35
N GLN A 132 0.53 -5.05 -10.83
CA GLN A 132 0.68 -6.49 -10.93
C GLN A 132 -0.06 -7.15 -9.77
N LEU A 133 -1.13 -7.87 -10.09
CA LEU A 133 -1.93 -8.56 -9.08
C LEU A 133 -1.28 -9.85 -8.62
N PHE A 134 -1.52 -10.20 -7.36
CA PHE A 134 -1.09 -11.46 -6.77
C PHE A 134 -2.27 -12.43 -6.68
N GLY A 135 -2.00 -13.65 -7.07
CA GLY A 135 -2.92 -14.75 -6.92
C GLY A 135 -4.18 -14.64 -7.69
#